data_73c51d35ddaaf29b11869eb1c1e62574
#
_entry.id   73c51d35ddaaf29b11869eb1c1e62574
#
_cell.length_a   1.000
_cell.length_b   1.000
_cell.length_c   1.000
_cell.angle_alpha   90.00
_cell.angle_beta   90.00
_cell.angle_gamma   90.00
#
_symmetry.space_group_name_H-M   'P 1'
#
loop_
_entity.id
_entity.type
_entity.pdbx_description
1 polymer ?
#
loop_
_entity_poly.entity_id
_entity_poly.type
_entity_poly.pdbx_seq_one_letter_code
_entity_poly.pdbx_strand_id
1 'polypeptide(L)'
;EDSVETILINLVRGTGLSGLMGIRPRKNDIIRPLLCVTRQEIEDYLRRHASTFVTDSTNLMDDVVRNKIRLNILPQLAEINPSVTEAILTTANHLSDVEAIVQESLKEALEKAVHFFCSESSVSQSSLSKHPFQLDLTIVRAFPSPAYLLFYILKPLGFSSSQIAEMVSHLDGQTGQLWYSSTHELTHDRGVFMVLPREEGEPRTLVIPETGRYVYDEQLSLRLTERTLAPSSTVSFSKNPTIVDLDASSIRFPLTLRRVAEGDRFTPLGMRGSQLVSDFLTNLKRNRFEKRNQLVLLDATGTILWVLGLRINDHFKLTPQSTSCLRIEIL
;
A
#
# COMPACT_ATOMS: atom_id res chain seq x y z
N GLU A 1 -31.74 -16.29 -17.85
CA GLU A 1 -31.04 -17.55 -18.02
C GLU A 1 -29.52 -17.40 -17.86
N ASP A 2 -28.86 -16.52 -18.61
CA ASP A 2 -27.40 -16.33 -18.58
C ASP A 2 -26.82 -16.06 -17.18
N SER A 3 -27.53 -15.32 -16.33
CA SER A 3 -27.14 -15.10 -14.93
C SER A 3 -27.16 -16.38 -14.12
N VAL A 4 -28.16 -17.21 -14.28
CA VAL A 4 -28.29 -18.50 -13.56
C VAL A 4 -27.16 -19.45 -13.96
N GLU A 5 -26.89 -19.55 -15.26
CA GLU A 5 -25.78 -20.35 -15.78
C GLU A 5 -24.45 -19.89 -15.17
N THR A 6 -24.24 -18.57 -15.14
CA THR A 6 -23.01 -17.98 -14.58
C THR A 6 -22.89 -18.26 -13.07
N ILE A 7 -24.00 -18.16 -12.31
CA ILE A 7 -24.04 -18.50 -10.89
C ILE A 7 -23.64 -19.95 -10.67
N LEU A 8 -24.24 -20.88 -11.43
CA LEU A 8 -23.95 -22.33 -11.32
C LEU A 8 -22.51 -22.66 -11.71
N ILE A 9 -21.98 -22.06 -12.78
CA ILE A 9 -20.57 -22.20 -13.16
C ILE A 9 -19.65 -21.76 -12.03
N ASN A 10 -19.90 -20.58 -11.47
CA ASN A 10 -19.10 -20.01 -10.40
C ASN A 10 -19.19 -20.87 -9.12
N LEU A 11 -20.38 -21.36 -8.77
CA LEU A 11 -20.59 -22.23 -7.63
C LEU A 11 -19.75 -23.51 -7.75
N VAL A 12 -19.79 -24.20 -8.93
CA VAL A 12 -19.02 -25.42 -9.19
C VAL A 12 -17.51 -25.17 -9.15
N ARG A 13 -17.05 -23.99 -9.58
CA ARG A 13 -15.62 -23.62 -9.55
C ARG A 13 -15.12 -23.20 -8.17
N GLY A 14 -16.01 -22.96 -7.22
CA GLY A 14 -15.70 -22.36 -5.94
C GLY A 14 -15.53 -20.84 -6.08
N THR A 15 -16.45 -20.08 -5.53
CA THR A 15 -16.44 -18.61 -5.61
C THR A 15 -16.76 -17.99 -4.27
N GLY A 16 -16.34 -16.74 -4.08
CA GLY A 16 -16.83 -15.88 -3.00
C GLY A 16 -18.21 -15.29 -3.35
N LEU A 17 -18.71 -14.45 -2.43
CA LEU A 17 -20.02 -13.80 -2.51
C LEU A 17 -20.31 -13.17 -3.88
N SER A 18 -19.34 -12.41 -4.41
CA SER A 18 -19.49 -11.68 -5.67
C SER A 18 -19.75 -12.57 -6.90
N GLY A 19 -19.27 -13.80 -6.90
CA GLY A 19 -19.50 -14.74 -8.00
C GLY A 19 -20.90 -15.39 -7.99
N LEU A 20 -21.59 -15.36 -6.84
CA LEU A 20 -22.94 -15.90 -6.69
C LEU A 20 -24.05 -14.88 -7.02
N MET A 21 -23.71 -13.63 -7.28
CA MET A 21 -24.68 -12.61 -7.67
C MET A 21 -25.02 -12.57 -9.17
N GLY A 22 -24.43 -13.50 -9.95
CA GLY A 22 -24.68 -13.57 -11.38
C GLY A 22 -24.08 -12.44 -12.21
N ILE A 23 -24.72 -12.09 -13.30
CA ILE A 23 -24.25 -11.06 -14.23
C ILE A 23 -24.84 -9.72 -13.79
N ARG A 24 -23.98 -8.73 -13.52
CA ARG A 24 -24.43 -7.37 -13.17
C ARG A 24 -24.86 -6.61 -14.42
N PRO A 25 -25.94 -5.77 -14.34
CA PRO A 25 -26.36 -4.90 -15.44
C PRO A 25 -25.27 -3.94 -15.91
N ARG A 26 -24.40 -3.51 -15.00
CA ARG A 26 -23.21 -2.71 -15.28
C ARG A 26 -22.00 -3.29 -14.55
N LYS A 27 -20.88 -3.43 -15.28
CA LYS A 27 -19.57 -3.78 -14.72
C LYS A 27 -18.50 -2.96 -15.43
N ASN A 28 -17.87 -2.03 -14.70
CA ASN A 28 -16.96 -1.02 -15.25
C ASN A 28 -17.66 -0.24 -16.39
N ASP A 29 -17.09 -0.26 -17.60
CA ASP A 29 -17.58 0.44 -18.78
C ASP A 29 -18.57 -0.40 -19.63
N ILE A 30 -18.83 -1.63 -19.19
CA ILE A 30 -19.76 -2.54 -19.91
C ILE A 30 -21.15 -2.44 -19.28
N ILE A 31 -22.14 -2.06 -20.09
CA ILE A 31 -23.56 -2.10 -19.74
C ILE A 31 -24.26 -3.22 -20.51
N ARG A 32 -25.26 -3.85 -19.88
CA ARG A 32 -26.00 -5.00 -20.43
C ARG A 32 -27.51 -4.73 -20.37
N PRO A 33 -28.03 -3.93 -21.31
CA PRO A 33 -29.43 -3.48 -21.27
C PRO A 33 -30.45 -4.62 -21.44
N LEU A 34 -30.08 -5.71 -22.09
CA LEU A 34 -31.01 -6.86 -22.35
C LEU A 34 -31.08 -7.87 -21.19
N LEU A 35 -30.41 -7.64 -20.05
CA LEU A 35 -30.55 -8.54 -18.89
C LEU A 35 -31.93 -8.49 -18.23
N CYS A 36 -32.72 -7.46 -18.48
CA CYS A 36 -34.07 -7.30 -17.94
C CYS A 36 -35.16 -8.04 -18.70
N VAL A 37 -34.82 -8.69 -19.83
CA VAL A 37 -35.76 -9.42 -20.68
C VAL A 37 -35.31 -10.86 -20.87
N THR A 38 -36.28 -11.76 -21.07
CA THR A 38 -36.02 -13.15 -21.38
C THR A 38 -35.76 -13.37 -22.88
N ARG A 39 -35.13 -14.45 -23.22
CA ARG A 39 -34.95 -14.84 -24.64
C ARG A 39 -36.26 -14.95 -25.39
N GLN A 40 -37.30 -15.52 -24.76
CA GLN A 40 -38.60 -15.64 -25.34
C GLN A 40 -39.22 -14.27 -25.68
N GLU A 41 -39.15 -13.33 -24.78
CA GLU A 41 -39.61 -11.96 -25.02
C GLU A 41 -38.89 -11.28 -26.18
N ILE A 42 -37.56 -11.51 -26.31
CA ILE A 42 -36.78 -11.01 -27.45
C ILE A 42 -37.23 -11.64 -28.75
N GLU A 43 -37.39 -12.96 -28.78
CA GLU A 43 -37.85 -13.69 -29.99
C GLU A 43 -39.27 -13.26 -30.37
N ASP A 44 -40.18 -13.07 -29.42
CA ASP A 44 -41.55 -12.60 -29.65
C ASP A 44 -41.59 -11.15 -30.16
N TYR A 45 -40.70 -10.31 -29.65
CA TYR A 45 -40.51 -8.94 -30.15
C TYR A 45 -40.06 -8.97 -31.62
N LEU A 46 -39.02 -9.76 -31.94
CA LEU A 46 -38.51 -9.84 -33.31
C LEU A 46 -39.58 -10.39 -34.29
N ARG A 47 -40.35 -11.41 -33.87
CA ARG A 47 -41.47 -11.95 -34.67
C ARG A 47 -42.52 -10.87 -34.97
N ARG A 48 -42.88 -10.08 -33.96
CA ARG A 48 -43.86 -8.99 -34.13
C ARG A 48 -43.40 -7.92 -35.09
N HIS A 49 -42.07 -7.70 -35.17
CA HIS A 49 -41.49 -6.68 -36.05
C HIS A 49 -40.97 -7.26 -37.39
N ALA A 50 -41.33 -8.51 -37.72
CA ALA A 50 -40.89 -9.22 -38.93
C ALA A 50 -39.36 -9.20 -39.14
N SER A 51 -38.61 -9.16 -38.05
CA SER A 51 -37.14 -9.12 -38.06
C SER A 51 -36.61 -10.54 -38.00
N THR A 52 -35.54 -10.85 -38.75
CA THR A 52 -34.88 -12.15 -38.76
C THR A 52 -33.71 -12.15 -37.80
N PHE A 53 -33.39 -13.28 -37.20
CA PHE A 53 -32.19 -13.48 -36.40
C PHE A 53 -31.52 -14.81 -36.79
N VAL A 54 -30.21 -14.89 -36.58
CA VAL A 54 -29.41 -16.09 -36.84
C VAL A 54 -29.23 -16.84 -35.52
N THR A 55 -29.48 -18.15 -35.56
CA THR A 55 -29.16 -19.05 -34.44
C THR A 55 -27.80 -19.67 -34.69
N ASP A 56 -26.84 -19.45 -33.79
CA ASP A 56 -25.56 -20.09 -33.84
C ASP A 56 -25.74 -21.58 -33.47
N SER A 57 -25.33 -22.47 -34.37
CA SER A 57 -25.44 -23.93 -34.19
C SER A 57 -24.59 -24.45 -33.02
N THR A 58 -23.53 -23.76 -32.64
CA THR A 58 -22.70 -24.13 -31.46
C THR A 58 -23.47 -24.03 -30.14
N ASN A 59 -24.58 -23.28 -30.08
CA ASN A 59 -25.46 -23.23 -28.92
C ASN A 59 -26.19 -24.54 -28.61
N LEU A 60 -26.20 -25.47 -29.54
CA LEU A 60 -26.83 -26.79 -29.39
C LEU A 60 -25.84 -27.88 -28.99
N MET A 61 -24.55 -27.62 -28.96
CA MET A 61 -23.51 -28.57 -28.59
C MET A 61 -23.21 -28.47 -27.08
N ASP A 62 -23.09 -29.60 -26.39
CA ASP A 62 -22.84 -29.64 -24.95
C ASP A 62 -21.34 -29.69 -24.57
N ASP A 63 -20.45 -29.47 -25.51
CA ASP A 63 -19.00 -29.48 -25.34
C ASP A 63 -18.52 -28.28 -24.45
N VAL A 64 -19.28 -27.19 -24.40
CA VAL A 64 -18.98 -26.04 -23.57
C VAL A 64 -19.68 -26.17 -22.22
N VAL A 65 -18.95 -25.90 -21.11
CA VAL A 65 -19.48 -25.99 -19.74
C VAL A 65 -20.83 -25.27 -19.56
N ARG A 66 -21.02 -24.12 -20.20
CA ARG A 66 -22.27 -23.35 -20.15
C ARG A 66 -23.43 -24.13 -20.80
N ASN A 67 -23.20 -24.75 -21.94
CA ASN A 67 -24.21 -25.54 -22.60
C ASN A 67 -24.57 -26.80 -21.80
N LYS A 68 -23.60 -27.46 -21.14
CA LYS A 68 -23.89 -28.56 -20.21
C LYS A 68 -24.83 -28.15 -19.09
N ILE A 69 -24.60 -26.97 -18.51
CA ILE A 69 -25.50 -26.47 -17.46
C ILE A 69 -26.89 -26.20 -18.01
N ARG A 70 -27.00 -25.55 -19.17
CA ARG A 70 -28.27 -25.19 -19.80
C ARG A 70 -29.06 -26.43 -20.23
N LEU A 71 -28.41 -27.38 -20.90
CA LEU A 71 -29.07 -28.50 -21.52
C LEU A 71 -29.28 -29.69 -20.59
N ASN A 72 -28.38 -29.88 -19.60
CA ASN A 72 -28.41 -31.10 -18.78
C ASN A 72 -28.72 -30.77 -17.30
N ILE A 73 -28.11 -29.76 -16.70
CA ILE A 73 -28.23 -29.50 -15.25
C ILE A 73 -29.51 -28.72 -14.91
N LEU A 74 -29.78 -27.64 -15.61
CA LEU A 74 -30.99 -26.83 -15.36
C LEU A 74 -32.29 -27.60 -15.54
N PRO A 75 -32.47 -28.45 -16.58
CA PRO A 75 -33.66 -29.28 -16.68
C PRO A 75 -33.83 -30.26 -15.51
N GLN A 76 -32.75 -30.91 -15.04
CA GLN A 76 -32.81 -31.79 -13.87
C GLN A 76 -33.17 -31.07 -12.58
N LEU A 77 -32.65 -29.85 -12.41
CA LEU A 77 -33.04 -29.00 -11.27
C LEU A 77 -34.51 -28.55 -11.38
N ALA A 78 -35.02 -28.33 -12.59
CA ALA A 78 -36.41 -27.96 -12.83
C ALA A 78 -37.38 -29.14 -12.57
N GLU A 79 -36.95 -30.40 -12.69
CA GLU A 79 -37.72 -31.54 -12.25
C GLU A 79 -37.94 -31.56 -10.73
N ILE A 80 -36.96 -31.04 -9.95
CA ILE A 80 -37.07 -30.92 -8.49
C ILE A 80 -37.91 -29.70 -8.11
N ASN A 81 -37.62 -28.56 -8.76
CA ASN A 81 -38.33 -27.31 -8.55
C ASN A 81 -38.56 -26.60 -9.89
N PRO A 82 -39.79 -26.59 -10.42
CA PRO A 82 -40.11 -25.91 -11.69
C PRO A 82 -39.74 -24.43 -11.74
N SER A 83 -39.68 -23.75 -10.57
CA SER A 83 -39.29 -22.35 -10.45
C SER A 83 -37.82 -22.18 -10.03
N VAL A 84 -36.95 -23.15 -10.27
CA VAL A 84 -35.53 -23.11 -9.80
C VAL A 84 -34.77 -21.92 -10.34
N THR A 85 -35.01 -21.48 -11.57
CA THR A 85 -34.38 -20.31 -12.18
C THR A 85 -34.72 -19.04 -11.39
N GLU A 86 -35.98 -18.84 -11.04
CA GLU A 86 -36.45 -17.70 -10.23
C GLU A 86 -35.92 -17.76 -8.81
N ALA A 87 -35.89 -18.96 -8.21
CA ALA A 87 -35.35 -19.17 -6.87
C ALA A 87 -33.86 -18.82 -6.80
N ILE A 88 -33.06 -19.21 -7.81
CA ILE A 88 -31.63 -18.87 -7.89
C ILE A 88 -31.45 -17.35 -8.07
N LEU A 89 -32.24 -16.71 -8.92
CA LEU A 89 -32.17 -15.25 -9.11
C LEU A 89 -32.57 -14.48 -7.85
N THR A 90 -33.60 -14.96 -7.14
CA THR A 90 -34.02 -14.37 -5.87
C THR A 90 -32.90 -14.48 -4.82
N THR A 91 -32.26 -15.63 -4.75
CA THR A 91 -31.10 -15.84 -3.88
C THR A 91 -29.95 -14.89 -4.25
N ALA A 92 -29.66 -14.74 -5.55
CA ALA A 92 -28.62 -13.82 -6.03
C ALA A 92 -28.93 -12.36 -5.67
N ASN A 93 -30.18 -11.94 -5.72
CA ASN A 93 -30.61 -10.58 -5.31
C ASN A 93 -30.39 -10.38 -3.79
N HIS A 94 -30.82 -11.33 -2.95
CA HIS A 94 -30.56 -11.26 -1.50
C HIS A 94 -29.06 -11.19 -1.20
N LEU A 95 -28.21 -11.95 -1.93
CA LEU A 95 -26.75 -11.88 -1.77
C LEU A 95 -26.19 -10.52 -2.22
N SER A 96 -26.80 -9.88 -3.21
CA SER A 96 -26.42 -8.53 -3.63
C SER A 96 -26.71 -7.48 -2.55
N ASP A 97 -27.84 -7.60 -1.85
CA ASP A 97 -28.17 -6.72 -0.72
C ASP A 97 -27.18 -6.92 0.44
N VAL A 98 -26.85 -8.18 0.75
CA VAL A 98 -25.82 -8.52 1.77
C VAL A 98 -24.47 -7.94 1.36
N GLU A 99 -24.08 -8.04 0.08
CA GLU A 99 -22.81 -7.45 -0.37
C GLU A 99 -22.78 -5.94 -0.16
N ALA A 100 -23.86 -5.24 -0.41
CA ALA A 100 -23.93 -3.78 -0.18
C ALA A 100 -23.67 -3.43 1.28
N ILE A 101 -24.26 -4.18 2.23
CA ILE A 101 -24.04 -4.02 3.67
C ILE A 101 -22.57 -4.31 4.02
N VAL A 102 -22.00 -5.38 3.49
CA VAL A 102 -20.59 -5.75 3.71
C VAL A 102 -19.65 -4.68 3.17
N GLN A 103 -19.91 -4.15 1.97
CA GLN A 103 -19.07 -3.11 1.37
C GLN A 103 -19.08 -1.82 2.19
N GLU A 104 -20.23 -1.39 2.73
CA GLU A 104 -20.30 -0.21 3.60
C GLU A 104 -19.54 -0.44 4.91
N SER A 105 -19.71 -1.61 5.54
CA SER A 105 -18.97 -1.98 6.74
C SER A 105 -17.46 -2.03 6.51
N LEU A 106 -17.02 -2.56 5.36
CA LEU A 106 -15.60 -2.57 4.98
C LEU A 106 -15.05 -1.16 4.78
N LYS A 107 -15.81 -0.29 4.12
CA LYS A 107 -15.42 1.10 3.89
C LYS A 107 -15.20 1.84 5.21
N GLU A 108 -16.15 1.75 6.14
CA GLU A 108 -15.99 2.33 7.47
C GLU A 108 -14.79 1.78 8.23
N ALA A 109 -14.57 0.45 8.16
CA ALA A 109 -13.44 -0.19 8.81
C ALA A 109 -12.11 0.28 8.21
N LEU A 110 -12.02 0.43 6.88
CA LEU A 110 -10.85 0.93 6.18
C LEU A 110 -10.51 2.36 6.60
N GLU A 111 -11.50 3.26 6.61
CA GLU A 111 -11.31 4.67 7.00
C GLU A 111 -10.78 4.81 8.43
N LYS A 112 -11.15 3.88 9.32
CA LYS A 112 -10.71 3.87 10.72
C LYS A 112 -9.37 3.16 10.92
N ALA A 113 -9.11 2.08 10.18
CA ALA A 113 -7.94 1.22 10.39
C ALA A 113 -6.71 1.65 9.61
N VAL A 114 -6.87 2.31 8.46
CA VAL A 114 -5.77 2.67 7.56
C VAL A 114 -5.27 4.07 7.86
N HIS A 115 -3.96 4.20 8.07
CA HIS A 115 -3.29 5.50 8.24
C HIS A 115 -2.09 5.57 7.28
N PHE A 116 -2.14 6.49 6.32
CA PHE A 116 -1.04 6.73 5.38
C PHE A 116 0.10 7.51 6.04
N PHE A 117 1.32 7.26 5.58
CA PHE A 117 2.51 8.04 6.01
C PHE A 117 2.72 9.31 5.19
N CYS A 118 1.88 9.56 4.19
CA CYS A 118 1.88 10.77 3.36
C CYS A 118 0.57 11.56 3.53
N SER A 119 0.47 12.71 2.84
CA SER A 119 -0.72 13.58 2.89
C SER A 119 -1.96 13.01 2.15
N GLU A 120 -1.96 11.72 1.83
CA GLU A 120 -3.12 11.06 1.21
C GLU A 120 -4.28 11.02 2.22
N SER A 121 -5.43 11.54 1.82
CA SER A 121 -6.62 11.65 2.68
C SER A 121 -7.73 10.66 2.32
N SER A 122 -7.65 10.02 1.14
CA SER A 122 -8.68 9.10 0.67
C SER A 122 -8.20 7.65 0.73
N VAL A 123 -8.97 6.80 1.41
CA VAL A 123 -8.68 5.36 1.45
C VAL A 123 -9.37 4.66 0.29
N SER A 124 -8.59 4.26 -0.71
CA SER A 124 -9.04 3.51 -1.87
C SER A 124 -8.07 2.38 -2.21
N GLN A 125 -8.49 1.41 -3.01
CA GLN A 125 -7.61 0.34 -3.46
C GLN A 125 -6.38 0.87 -4.25
N SER A 126 -6.56 1.97 -5.00
CA SER A 126 -5.46 2.61 -5.71
C SER A 126 -4.49 3.32 -4.77
N SER A 127 -4.98 3.97 -3.71
CA SER A 127 -4.13 4.60 -2.68
C SER A 127 -3.34 3.55 -1.90
N LEU A 128 -3.99 2.44 -1.49
CA LEU A 128 -3.35 1.33 -0.77
C LEU A 128 -2.22 0.67 -1.59
N SER A 129 -2.37 0.59 -2.91
CA SER A 129 -1.35 -0.01 -3.78
C SER A 129 -0.15 0.88 -4.05
N LYS A 130 -0.27 2.20 -3.88
CA LYS A 130 0.77 3.18 -4.24
C LYS A 130 1.51 3.74 -3.04
N HIS A 131 0.81 3.88 -1.91
CA HIS A 131 1.35 4.60 -0.76
C HIS A 131 1.61 3.68 0.42
N PRO A 132 2.67 3.92 1.18
CA PRO A 132 2.91 3.21 2.42
C PRO A 132 1.86 3.59 3.47
N PHE A 133 1.36 2.60 4.20
CA PHE A 133 0.35 2.79 5.23
C PHE A 133 0.54 1.84 6.40
N GLN A 134 -0.13 2.15 7.51
CA GLN A 134 -0.27 1.26 8.64
C GLN A 134 -1.73 0.87 8.85
N LEU A 135 -1.93 -0.36 9.34
CA LEU A 135 -3.22 -0.88 9.77
C LEU A 135 -3.24 -0.96 11.30
N ASP A 136 -4.20 -0.31 11.92
CA ASP A 136 -4.44 -0.44 13.37
C ASP A 136 -5.06 -1.80 13.66
N LEU A 137 -4.30 -2.66 14.35
CA LEU A 137 -4.75 -4.01 14.68
C LEU A 137 -5.87 -4.02 15.72
N THR A 138 -6.07 -2.93 16.48
CA THR A 138 -7.21 -2.81 17.40
C THR A 138 -8.52 -2.79 16.62
N ILE A 139 -8.56 -2.01 15.53
CA ILE A 139 -9.72 -1.93 14.66
C ILE A 139 -9.91 -3.23 13.87
N VAL A 140 -8.81 -3.81 13.36
CA VAL A 140 -8.86 -5.09 12.64
C VAL A 140 -9.45 -6.20 13.53
N ARG A 141 -9.03 -6.32 14.79
CA ARG A 141 -9.55 -7.34 15.73
C ARG A 141 -11.01 -7.11 16.08
N ALA A 142 -11.43 -5.85 16.19
CA ALA A 142 -12.81 -5.50 16.51
C ALA A 142 -13.79 -5.73 15.36
N PHE A 143 -13.28 -5.91 14.13
CA PHE A 143 -14.12 -6.19 12.98
C PHE A 143 -14.74 -7.60 13.07
N PRO A 144 -16.02 -7.82 12.69
CA PRO A 144 -16.71 -9.11 12.81
C PRO A 144 -15.95 -10.31 12.21
N SER A 145 -15.16 -10.06 11.17
CA SER A 145 -14.26 -11.07 10.57
C SER A 145 -12.91 -10.44 10.23
N PRO A 146 -11.94 -10.45 11.16
CA PRO A 146 -10.58 -9.94 10.90
C PRO A 146 -9.93 -10.58 9.67
N ALA A 147 -10.17 -11.87 9.46
CA ALA A 147 -9.66 -12.60 8.29
C ALA A 147 -10.20 -12.04 6.97
N TYR A 148 -11.49 -11.72 6.93
CA TYR A 148 -12.12 -11.16 5.73
C TYR A 148 -11.63 -9.73 5.47
N LEU A 149 -11.51 -8.91 6.51
CA LEU A 149 -10.99 -7.53 6.40
C LEU A 149 -9.54 -7.54 5.87
N LEU A 150 -8.66 -8.37 6.45
CA LEU A 150 -7.30 -8.50 5.99
C LEU A 150 -7.22 -9.05 4.57
N PHE A 151 -8.05 -10.02 4.23
CA PHE A 151 -8.14 -10.54 2.86
C PHE A 151 -8.54 -9.45 1.87
N TYR A 152 -9.53 -8.64 2.21
CA TYR A 152 -10.01 -7.54 1.37
C TYR A 152 -8.91 -6.48 1.12
N ILE A 153 -8.12 -6.15 2.15
CA ILE A 153 -7.05 -5.16 2.05
C ILE A 153 -5.81 -5.72 1.34
N LEU A 154 -5.37 -6.92 1.72
CA LEU A 154 -4.03 -7.41 1.38
C LEU A 154 -3.99 -8.28 0.12
N LYS A 155 -5.11 -8.92 -0.25
CA LYS A 155 -5.16 -9.75 -1.47
C LYS A 155 -4.85 -8.96 -2.75
N PRO A 156 -5.38 -7.74 -2.96
CA PRO A 156 -5.04 -6.89 -4.11
C PRO A 156 -3.57 -6.45 -4.12
N LEU A 157 -2.90 -6.46 -2.96
CA LEU A 157 -1.47 -6.13 -2.81
C LEU A 157 -0.55 -7.34 -3.05
N GLY A 158 -1.10 -8.45 -3.56
CA GLY A 158 -0.35 -9.63 -3.97
C GLY A 158 -0.04 -10.64 -2.86
N PHE A 159 -0.55 -10.46 -1.63
CA PHE A 159 -0.39 -11.46 -0.58
C PHE A 159 -1.26 -12.70 -0.86
N SER A 160 -0.71 -13.90 -0.62
CA SER A 160 -1.44 -15.16 -0.79
C SER A 160 -2.44 -15.38 0.36
N SER A 161 -3.46 -16.23 0.10
CA SER A 161 -4.44 -16.56 1.14
C SER A 161 -3.80 -17.26 2.35
N SER A 162 -2.74 -18.05 2.15
CA SER A 162 -1.97 -18.68 3.22
C SER A 162 -1.21 -17.67 4.08
N GLN A 163 -0.57 -16.67 3.46
CA GLN A 163 0.08 -15.59 4.19
C GLN A 163 -0.92 -14.77 5.01
N ILE A 164 -2.09 -14.47 4.44
CA ILE A 164 -3.14 -13.74 5.16
C ILE A 164 -3.66 -14.55 6.35
N ALA A 165 -3.85 -15.86 6.21
CA ALA A 165 -4.24 -16.74 7.31
C ALA A 165 -3.17 -16.78 8.42
N GLU A 166 -1.90 -16.79 8.05
CA GLU A 166 -0.78 -16.67 8.99
C GLU A 166 -0.80 -15.31 9.71
N MET A 167 -0.99 -14.19 9.00
CA MET A 167 -1.10 -12.85 9.59
C MET A 167 -2.25 -12.77 10.60
N VAL A 168 -3.39 -13.40 10.30
CA VAL A 168 -4.53 -13.50 11.24
C VAL A 168 -4.13 -14.22 12.53
N SER A 169 -3.38 -15.31 12.43
CA SER A 169 -2.90 -16.05 13.62
C SER A 169 -1.88 -15.27 14.47
N HIS A 170 -1.28 -14.23 13.87
CA HIS A 170 -0.27 -13.39 14.52
C HIS A 170 -0.79 -11.97 14.88
N LEU A 171 -2.10 -11.74 14.85
CA LEU A 171 -2.65 -10.45 15.28
C LEU A 171 -2.28 -10.07 16.72
N ASP A 172 -2.14 -11.06 17.59
CA ASP A 172 -1.72 -10.89 18.99
C ASP A 172 -0.23 -11.29 19.18
N GLY A 173 0.49 -11.48 18.09
CA GLY A 173 1.87 -11.98 18.07
C GLY A 173 2.93 -10.95 18.44
N GLN A 174 4.17 -11.42 18.46
CA GLN A 174 5.34 -10.58 18.74
C GLN A 174 5.66 -9.67 17.55
N THR A 175 6.16 -8.47 17.87
CA THR A 175 6.71 -7.50 16.89
C THR A 175 7.89 -8.08 16.11
N GLY A 176 8.02 -7.69 14.85
CA GLY A 176 9.19 -7.99 14.02
C GLY A 176 8.96 -9.03 12.93
N GLN A 177 7.77 -9.64 12.87
CA GLN A 177 7.42 -10.56 11.79
C GLN A 177 7.29 -9.82 10.46
N LEU A 178 7.64 -10.52 9.37
CA LEU A 178 7.77 -10.00 8.02
C LEU A 178 7.11 -10.94 7.02
N TRP A 179 6.33 -10.37 6.14
CA TRP A 179 5.76 -11.04 4.97
C TRP A 179 6.04 -10.26 3.71
N TYR A 180 6.25 -10.97 2.62
CA TYR A 180 6.53 -10.38 1.32
C TYR A 180 5.55 -10.90 0.28
N SER A 181 4.96 -9.98 -0.50
CA SER A 181 4.28 -10.28 -1.74
C SER A 181 5.18 -9.93 -2.94
N SER A 182 4.68 -10.08 -4.15
CA SER A 182 5.39 -9.62 -5.35
C SER A 182 5.58 -8.10 -5.39
N THR A 183 4.67 -7.33 -4.79
CA THR A 183 4.64 -5.87 -4.89
C THR A 183 4.80 -5.14 -3.56
N HIS A 184 4.58 -5.81 -2.42
CA HIS A 184 4.58 -5.18 -1.10
C HIS A 184 5.33 -6.02 -0.07
N GLU A 185 5.76 -5.36 0.98
CA GLU A 185 6.19 -5.97 2.24
C GLU A 185 5.27 -5.55 3.38
N LEU A 186 5.07 -6.44 4.35
CA LEU A 186 4.27 -6.19 5.55
C LEU A 186 5.09 -6.55 6.79
N THR A 187 5.10 -5.67 7.77
CA THR A 187 5.77 -5.88 9.06
C THR A 187 4.79 -5.67 10.21
N HIS A 188 4.80 -6.57 11.19
CA HIS A 188 4.11 -6.36 12.46
C HIS A 188 4.99 -5.51 13.39
N ASP A 189 4.54 -4.32 13.77
CA ASP A 189 5.23 -3.41 14.71
C ASP A 189 4.25 -2.79 15.70
N ARG A 190 4.42 -3.09 16.99
CA ARG A 190 3.72 -2.44 18.13
C ARG A 190 2.20 -2.27 17.95
N GLY A 191 1.52 -3.32 17.56
CA GLY A 191 0.06 -3.32 17.42
C GLY A 191 -0.45 -2.74 16.09
N VAL A 192 0.43 -2.53 15.12
CA VAL A 192 0.07 -2.16 13.75
C VAL A 192 0.74 -3.10 12.73
N PHE A 193 0.09 -3.32 11.61
CA PHE A 193 0.73 -3.83 10.42
C PHE A 193 1.17 -2.67 9.55
N MET A 194 2.46 -2.57 9.29
CA MET A 194 3.03 -1.60 8.35
C MET A 194 3.14 -2.25 6.98
N VAL A 195 2.49 -1.67 5.98
CA VAL A 195 2.47 -2.15 4.60
C VAL A 195 3.19 -1.14 3.72
N LEU A 196 4.17 -1.61 2.98
CA LEU A 196 5.08 -0.80 2.18
C LEU A 196 5.15 -1.36 0.76
N PRO A 197 5.02 -0.54 -0.28
CA PRO A 197 5.39 -0.95 -1.63
C PRO A 197 6.86 -1.38 -1.66
N ARG A 198 7.17 -2.45 -2.39
CA ARG A 198 8.56 -2.84 -2.64
C ARG A 198 9.15 -1.88 -3.66
N GLU A 199 10.23 -1.24 -3.28
CA GLU A 199 10.98 -0.39 -4.21
C GLU A 199 11.79 -1.27 -5.15
N GLU A 200 11.62 -1.01 -6.44
CA GLU A 200 12.48 -1.59 -7.49
C GLU A 200 13.64 -0.62 -7.75
N GLY A 201 14.87 -1.13 -7.66
CA GLY A 201 16.09 -0.38 -7.95
C GLY A 201 16.97 -0.05 -6.76
N GLU A 202 18.13 0.51 -7.06
CA GLU A 202 19.09 0.95 -6.05
C GLU A 202 18.59 2.23 -5.34
N PRO A 203 18.86 2.37 -4.03
CA PRO A 203 18.53 3.60 -3.30
C PRO A 203 19.20 4.81 -3.93
N ARG A 204 18.43 5.88 -4.13
CA ARG A 204 18.94 7.12 -4.71
C ARG A 204 20.07 7.68 -3.85
N THR A 205 21.15 8.07 -4.52
CA THR A 205 22.28 8.79 -3.92
C THR A 205 22.45 10.14 -4.62
N LEU A 206 22.60 11.21 -3.85
CA LEU A 206 22.86 12.55 -4.37
C LEU A 206 24.27 12.97 -4.00
N VAL A 207 25.08 13.29 -4.99
CA VAL A 207 26.43 13.86 -4.80
C VAL A 207 26.33 15.39 -4.85
N ILE A 208 26.92 16.05 -3.86
CA ILE A 208 26.90 17.51 -3.67
C ILE A 208 28.36 17.99 -3.78
N PRO A 209 28.78 18.54 -4.93
CA PRO A 209 30.18 18.89 -5.17
C PRO A 209 30.66 20.14 -4.41
N GLU A 210 29.75 21.07 -4.12
CA GLU A 210 30.08 22.37 -3.48
C GLU A 210 28.86 22.94 -2.76
N THR A 211 28.96 24.14 -2.21
CA THR A 211 27.80 24.86 -1.65
C THR A 211 26.81 25.24 -2.75
N GLY A 212 25.51 25.23 -2.43
CA GLY A 212 24.46 25.50 -3.39
C GLY A 212 23.09 24.95 -2.98
N ARG A 213 22.19 24.86 -3.94
CA ARG A 213 20.87 24.26 -3.75
C ARG A 213 20.77 22.97 -4.55
N TYR A 214 20.34 21.88 -3.91
CA TYR A 214 20.27 20.54 -4.46
C TYR A 214 18.93 19.90 -4.16
N VAL A 215 18.34 19.24 -5.15
CA VAL A 215 17.05 18.54 -5.04
C VAL A 215 17.32 17.03 -4.96
N TYR A 216 16.93 16.43 -3.85
CA TYR A 216 16.99 14.97 -3.69
C TYR A 216 15.78 14.30 -4.34
N ASP A 217 14.57 14.77 -4.04
CA ASP A 217 13.30 14.31 -4.64
C ASP A 217 12.27 15.45 -4.66
N GLU A 218 11.00 15.12 -4.94
CA GLU A 218 9.91 16.10 -4.99
C GLU A 218 9.61 16.76 -3.65
N GLN A 219 9.99 16.14 -2.52
CA GLN A 219 9.66 16.59 -1.17
C GLN A 219 10.87 17.09 -0.39
N LEU A 220 12.09 16.81 -0.86
CA LEU A 220 13.32 17.14 -0.15
C LEU A 220 14.31 17.87 -1.05
N SER A 221 14.61 19.10 -0.69
CA SER A 221 15.76 19.83 -1.21
C SER A 221 16.63 20.39 -0.09
N LEU A 222 17.92 20.51 -0.37
CA LEU A 222 18.90 21.03 0.57
C LEU A 222 19.48 22.34 0.03
N ARG A 223 19.72 23.29 0.93
CA ARG A 223 20.54 24.48 0.67
C ARG A 223 21.77 24.42 1.56
N LEU A 224 22.95 24.54 0.95
CA LEU A 224 24.23 24.60 1.63
C LEU A 224 24.85 25.98 1.41
N THR A 225 25.16 26.66 2.50
CA THR A 225 25.84 27.98 2.47
C THR A 225 26.99 27.99 3.44
N GLU A 226 28.13 28.53 3.01
CA GLU A 226 29.29 28.70 3.85
C GLU A 226 29.41 30.18 4.27
N ARG A 227 29.81 30.40 5.50
CA ARG A 227 30.09 31.76 6.06
C ARG A 227 31.28 31.74 6.96
N THR A 228 32.09 32.80 6.89
CA THR A 228 33.18 33.02 7.83
C THR A 228 32.60 33.48 9.17
N LEU A 229 33.12 32.96 10.26
CA LEU A 229 32.77 33.35 11.63
C LEU A 229 33.76 34.41 12.13
N ALA A 230 33.23 35.51 12.66
CA ALA A 230 34.08 36.51 13.33
C ALA A 230 34.61 35.97 14.67
N PRO A 231 35.85 36.25 15.04
CA PRO A 231 36.37 35.94 16.37
C PRO A 231 35.43 36.53 17.44
N SER A 232 34.97 35.73 18.39
CA SER A 232 34.02 36.10 19.45
C SER A 232 32.53 36.15 19.07
N SER A 233 32.14 35.67 17.91
CA SER A 233 30.72 35.49 17.62
C SER A 233 30.13 34.46 18.56
N THR A 234 29.02 34.82 19.24
CA THR A 234 28.26 33.83 20.06
C THR A 234 27.70 32.76 19.14
N VAL A 235 28.18 31.52 19.25
CA VAL A 235 27.69 30.40 18.47
C VAL A 235 26.28 30.09 18.94
N SER A 236 25.26 30.54 18.20
CA SER A 236 23.89 30.18 18.46
C SER A 236 23.54 28.95 17.62
N PHE A 237 23.25 27.85 18.28
CA PHE A 237 22.76 26.64 17.61
C PHE A 237 21.29 26.82 17.22
N SER A 238 20.95 26.53 15.98
CA SER A 238 19.55 26.48 15.59
C SER A 238 18.84 25.34 16.37
N LYS A 239 17.71 25.69 16.99
CA LYS A 239 16.83 24.67 17.61
C LYS A 239 15.92 23.98 16.59
N ASN A 240 15.95 24.46 15.33
CA ASN A 240 15.16 23.87 14.26
C ASN A 240 15.86 22.61 13.73
N PRO A 241 15.21 21.45 13.78
CA PRO A 241 15.78 20.19 13.28
C PRO A 241 16.04 20.18 11.77
N THR A 242 15.47 21.13 11.02
CA THR A 242 15.69 21.27 9.58
C THR A 242 16.91 22.12 9.22
N ILE A 243 17.58 22.74 10.19
CA ILE A 243 18.72 23.62 9.97
C ILE A 243 19.86 23.18 10.88
N VAL A 244 21.03 22.94 10.30
CA VAL A 244 22.25 22.63 11.05
C VAL A 244 23.39 23.55 10.65
N ASP A 245 24.19 23.89 11.63
CA ASP A 245 25.44 24.66 11.48
C ASP A 245 26.60 23.75 11.88
N LEU A 246 27.53 23.50 10.96
CA LEU A 246 28.69 22.63 11.13
C LEU A 246 29.99 23.41 10.98
N ASP A 247 31.06 22.97 11.63
CA ASP A 247 32.41 23.52 11.42
C ASP A 247 32.90 23.09 10.02
N ALA A 248 32.99 24.05 9.11
CA ALA A 248 33.38 23.82 7.73
C ALA A 248 34.87 23.44 7.58
N SER A 249 35.73 23.79 8.55
CA SER A 249 37.18 23.58 8.44
C SER A 249 37.60 22.11 8.29
N SER A 250 36.80 21.19 8.80
CA SER A 250 37.06 19.73 8.76
C SER A 250 36.24 18.98 7.73
N ILE A 251 35.33 19.66 7.03
CA ILE A 251 34.43 19.05 6.04
C ILE A 251 35.10 19.01 4.66
N ARG A 252 35.03 17.87 4.00
CA ARG A 252 35.61 17.69 2.66
C ARG A 252 34.50 17.41 1.64
N PHE A 253 34.43 18.23 0.61
CA PHE A 253 33.58 18.00 -0.55
C PHE A 253 34.22 16.96 -1.53
N PRO A 254 33.43 16.22 -2.34
CA PRO A 254 31.98 16.29 -2.43
C PRO A 254 31.28 15.66 -1.22
N LEU A 255 30.11 16.18 -0.85
CA LEU A 255 29.26 15.52 0.13
C LEU A 255 28.36 14.51 -0.57
N THR A 256 27.89 13.51 0.18
CA THR A 256 27.00 12.48 -0.33
C THR A 256 25.77 12.34 0.56
N LEU A 257 24.58 12.52 -0.02
CA LEU A 257 23.32 12.26 0.65
C LEU A 257 22.77 10.91 0.16
N ARG A 258 22.58 9.97 1.08
CA ARG A 258 22.05 8.64 0.80
C ARG A 258 21.24 8.08 1.97
N ARG A 259 20.51 7.00 1.74
CA ARG A 259 19.91 6.23 2.85
C ARG A 259 21.00 5.62 3.75
N VAL A 260 20.58 5.41 5.00
CA VAL A 260 21.42 4.67 5.98
C VAL A 260 21.72 3.29 5.44
N ALA A 261 23.00 2.92 5.48
CA ALA A 261 23.49 1.58 5.16
C ALA A 261 23.76 0.76 6.43
N GLU A 262 23.86 -0.56 6.27
CA GLU A 262 24.25 -1.44 7.35
C GLU A 262 25.68 -1.12 7.79
N GLY A 263 25.90 -1.02 9.11
CA GLY A 263 27.21 -0.69 9.68
C GLY A 263 27.50 0.81 9.81
N ASP A 264 26.63 1.71 9.31
CA ASP A 264 26.80 3.15 9.46
C ASP A 264 26.94 3.54 10.94
N ARG A 265 28.00 4.28 11.25
CA ARG A 265 28.32 4.74 12.60
C ARG A 265 28.58 6.24 12.64
N PHE A 266 28.22 6.89 13.74
CA PHE A 266 28.54 8.28 13.99
C PHE A 266 28.64 8.54 15.50
N THR A 267 29.18 9.68 15.89
CA THR A 267 29.20 10.14 17.28
C THR A 267 28.11 11.23 17.43
N PRO A 268 26.94 10.92 18.01
CA PRO A 268 25.88 11.94 18.20
C PRO A 268 26.38 13.12 19.02
N LEU A 269 25.96 14.32 18.64
CA LEU A 269 26.30 15.56 19.37
C LEU A 269 26.05 15.40 20.88
N GLY A 270 27.07 15.63 21.66
CA GLY A 270 27.04 15.56 23.12
C GLY A 270 27.33 14.17 23.71
N MET A 271 27.59 13.16 22.89
CA MET A 271 27.99 11.82 23.34
C MET A 271 29.50 11.59 23.25
N ARG A 272 30.01 10.76 24.15
CA ARG A 272 31.37 10.21 24.07
C ARG A 272 31.32 8.84 23.41
N GLY A 273 32.00 8.68 22.27
CA GLY A 273 32.06 7.43 21.51
C GLY A 273 31.02 7.31 20.40
N SER A 274 31.31 6.41 19.44
CA SER A 274 30.48 6.17 18.28
C SER A 274 29.43 5.10 18.56
N GLN A 275 28.25 5.23 17.95
CA GLN A 275 27.20 4.20 17.93
C GLN A 275 26.72 3.95 16.51
N LEU A 276 26.06 2.81 16.30
CA LEU A 276 25.39 2.50 15.03
C LEU A 276 24.19 3.45 14.84
N VAL A 277 24.00 3.91 13.61
CA VAL A 277 22.82 4.73 13.26
C VAL A 277 21.54 3.91 13.50
N SER A 278 21.54 2.61 13.22
CA SER A 278 20.44 1.69 13.50
C SER A 278 20.02 1.67 14.97
N ASP A 279 21.01 1.66 15.90
CA ASP A 279 20.76 1.68 17.34
C ASP A 279 20.24 3.04 17.80
N PHE A 280 20.82 4.13 17.25
CA PHE A 280 20.34 5.49 17.49
C PHE A 280 18.86 5.63 17.09
N LEU A 281 18.48 5.15 15.91
CA LEU A 281 17.07 5.18 15.44
C LEU A 281 16.16 4.27 16.28
N THR A 282 16.69 3.13 16.78
CA THR A 282 15.96 2.25 17.69
C THR A 282 15.66 2.93 19.01
N ASN A 283 16.64 3.64 19.57
CA ASN A 283 16.49 4.42 20.82
C ASN A 283 15.48 5.55 20.67
N LEU A 284 15.39 6.14 19.46
CA LEU A 284 14.35 7.14 19.11
C LEU A 284 12.98 6.49 18.81
N LYS A 285 12.86 5.17 18.98
CA LYS A 285 11.64 4.40 18.71
C LYS A 285 11.14 4.53 17.25
N ARG A 286 12.06 4.80 16.31
CA ARG A 286 11.72 4.85 14.90
C ARG A 286 11.26 3.48 14.40
N ASN A 287 10.17 3.47 13.65
CA ASN A 287 9.64 2.25 13.04
C ASN A 287 10.51 1.80 11.86
N ARG A 288 10.24 0.62 11.30
CA ARG A 288 11.05 0.04 10.22
C ARG A 288 11.05 0.90 8.95
N PHE A 289 9.90 1.50 8.60
CA PHE A 289 9.80 2.41 7.46
C PHE A 289 10.68 3.64 7.65
N GLU A 290 10.58 4.30 8.80
CA GLU A 290 11.39 5.47 9.12
C GLU A 290 12.89 5.14 9.10
N LYS A 291 13.28 3.98 9.65
CA LYS A 291 14.68 3.53 9.64
C LYS A 291 15.20 3.31 8.22
N ARG A 292 14.41 2.65 7.36
CA ARG A 292 14.79 2.36 5.97
C ARG A 292 14.92 3.64 5.12
N ASN A 293 14.06 4.62 5.36
CA ASN A 293 14.05 5.88 4.61
C ASN A 293 14.92 6.98 5.23
N GLN A 294 15.53 6.71 6.40
CA GLN A 294 16.41 7.68 7.04
C GLN A 294 17.61 8.00 6.15
N LEU A 295 17.80 9.29 5.88
CA LEU A 295 18.92 9.79 5.13
C LEU A 295 20.07 10.20 6.05
N VAL A 296 21.29 10.03 5.55
CA VAL A 296 22.53 10.51 6.15
C VAL A 296 23.30 11.34 5.13
N LEU A 297 23.90 12.42 5.61
CA LEU A 297 24.80 13.24 4.83
C LEU A 297 26.23 12.93 5.26
N LEU A 298 27.08 12.57 4.30
CA LEU A 298 28.48 12.19 4.52
C LEU A 298 29.39 13.17 3.80
N ASP A 299 30.63 13.31 4.30
CA ASP A 299 31.69 13.99 3.59
C ASP A 299 32.44 13.06 2.61
N ALA A 300 33.42 13.59 1.88
CA ALA A 300 34.23 12.82 0.94
C ALA A 300 35.04 11.68 1.58
N THR A 301 35.23 11.69 2.89
CA THR A 301 35.90 10.61 3.64
C THR A 301 34.99 9.47 4.00
N GLY A 302 33.67 9.63 3.75
CA GLY A 302 32.64 8.68 4.18
C GLY A 302 32.22 8.87 5.63
N THR A 303 32.61 9.97 6.29
CA THR A 303 32.21 10.28 7.67
C THR A 303 30.83 10.94 7.65
N ILE A 304 29.90 10.42 8.47
CA ILE A 304 28.56 11.00 8.60
C ILE A 304 28.66 12.36 9.31
N LEU A 305 28.18 13.39 8.65
CA LEU A 305 28.05 14.76 9.16
C LEU A 305 26.76 14.93 9.96
N TRP A 306 25.68 14.38 9.39
CA TRP A 306 24.32 14.60 9.89
C TRP A 306 23.41 13.39 9.59
N VAL A 307 22.77 12.86 10.61
CA VAL A 307 21.58 12.01 10.43
C VAL A 307 20.43 12.98 10.19
N LEU A 308 20.00 13.08 8.93
CA LEU A 308 19.18 14.17 8.40
C LEU A 308 17.90 14.39 9.22
N GLY A 309 17.65 15.62 9.61
CA GLY A 309 16.50 15.99 10.43
C GLY A 309 16.57 15.54 11.90
N LEU A 310 17.63 14.85 12.33
CA LEU A 310 17.72 14.30 13.68
C LEU A 310 18.92 14.82 14.46
N ARG A 311 20.15 14.38 14.14
CA ARG A 311 21.32 14.70 14.96
C ARG A 311 22.59 14.83 14.11
N ILE A 312 23.38 15.87 14.39
CA ILE A 312 24.71 16.04 13.81
C ILE A 312 25.74 15.16 14.52
N ASN A 313 26.83 14.93 13.85
CA ASN A 313 28.01 14.27 14.44
C ASN A 313 28.78 15.29 15.29
N ASP A 314 29.17 14.88 16.51
CA ASP A 314 29.89 15.72 17.49
C ASP A 314 31.24 16.25 16.97
N HIS A 315 31.88 15.53 16.05
CA HIS A 315 33.16 15.93 15.47
C HIS A 315 33.06 17.20 14.61
N PHE A 316 31.89 17.52 14.07
CA PHE A 316 31.67 18.68 13.21
C PHE A 316 30.88 19.79 13.89
N LYS A 317 30.75 19.77 15.21
CA LYS A 317 30.09 20.82 15.96
C LYS A 317 30.91 22.10 15.90
N LEU A 318 30.21 23.24 15.87
CA LEU A 318 30.84 24.52 16.03
C LEU A 318 31.45 24.66 17.44
N THR A 319 32.64 25.20 17.51
CA THR A 319 33.36 25.51 18.74
C THR A 319 33.76 27.00 18.75
N PRO A 320 34.17 27.60 19.88
CA PRO A 320 34.68 28.96 19.91
C PRO A 320 35.92 29.19 19.02
N GLN A 321 36.59 28.12 18.59
CA GLN A 321 37.76 28.14 17.70
C GLN A 321 37.39 28.01 16.22
N SER A 322 36.14 27.68 15.90
CA SER A 322 35.68 27.52 14.51
C SER A 322 35.75 28.85 13.76
N THR A 323 36.41 28.86 12.61
CA THR A 323 36.61 30.05 11.76
C THR A 323 35.64 30.13 10.61
N SER A 324 35.05 29.01 10.21
CA SER A 324 34.05 28.92 9.16
C SER A 324 32.89 27.97 9.54
N CYS A 325 31.72 28.24 9.00
CA CYS A 325 30.49 27.51 9.28
C CYS A 325 29.83 27.10 7.97
N LEU A 326 29.56 25.82 7.81
CA LEU A 326 28.68 25.28 6.78
C LEU A 326 27.27 25.19 7.36
N ARG A 327 26.36 26.02 6.85
CA ARG A 327 24.93 25.94 7.16
C ARG A 327 24.24 25.06 6.13
N ILE A 328 23.45 24.09 6.60
CA ILE A 328 22.67 23.18 5.78
C ILE A 328 21.21 23.30 6.21
N GLU A 329 20.32 23.57 5.25
CA GLU A 329 18.89 23.78 5.46
C GLU A 329 18.11 22.77 4.60
N ILE A 330 17.12 22.09 5.20
CA ILE A 330 16.08 21.33 4.51
C ILE A 330 14.99 22.34 4.11
N LEU A 331 14.64 22.35 2.82
CA LEU A 331 13.67 23.28 2.22
C LEU A 331 12.38 22.57 1.88
#